data_2fca4a77ffc3e0a4215f56c9716c5880
#
_entry.id   2fca4a77ffc3e0a4215f56c9716c5880
#
_cell.length_a   1.000
_cell.length_b   1.000
_cell.length_c   1.000
_cell.angle_alpha   90.00
_cell.angle_beta   90.00
_cell.angle_gamma   90.00
#
_symmetry.space_group_name_H-M   'P 1'
#
loop_
_entity.id
_entity.type
_entity.pdbx_description
1 polymer ?
#
loop_
_entity_poly.entity_id
_entity_poly.type
_entity_poly.pdbx_seq_one_letter_code
_entity_poly.pdbx_strand_id
1 'polypeptide(L)'
;MSKFFQYYPAVLKKAPSIGYYIEYYAIDGTTNELRRQIVKLNRLKKRYNSSQFRLQASSLVQEINTKLAGGWSPFLETSNARFYTPLLPLLDEYLKEKQKDLRPASLANYKSFCTVFGQWIKENAPTVRSGNFTKVYAAKYLDDFYKKKIVARTYNNQLKQCRAFFSWLVEKCYAKENPFTNFKTKRTDQKRRILIPENTRKEIREWCLANNPNYLIVLQLVFNSLIRPKEISELRMKDLNLEEKYILVRSEVAKTHNARYASLSDELIKLLSAPQFQKAKPNDYILGTGYMPNKTKMPKDRFHKDWDKMRKVLDLPEEMQLYSLRDTGINTLLKSGVDPLTVMQHADHHDLSITTRYANHADPNLIKHINENAPDF
;
A
#
# COMPACT_ATOMS: atom_id res chain seq x y z
N MET A 1 16.26 16.82 -22.83
CA MET A 1 16.65 17.75 -21.75
C MET A 1 15.43 18.00 -20.89
N SER A 2 15.51 17.68 -19.60
CA SER A 2 14.40 17.86 -18.66
C SER A 2 14.11 19.34 -18.47
N LYS A 3 12.89 19.79 -18.82
CA LYS A 3 12.42 21.17 -18.70
C LYS A 3 12.19 21.64 -17.25
N PHE A 4 12.63 20.90 -16.23
CA PHE A 4 12.26 21.11 -14.83
C PHE A 4 13.27 21.85 -13.97
N PHE A 5 14.54 21.88 -14.37
CA PHE A 5 15.52 22.77 -13.75
C PHE A 5 15.73 23.97 -14.67
N GLN A 6 14.80 24.92 -14.58
CA GLN A 6 15.08 26.20 -15.19
C GLN A 6 15.98 26.99 -14.23
N TYR A 7 17.22 27.07 -14.58
CA TYR A 7 18.15 28.07 -14.08
C TYR A 7 18.83 28.73 -15.28
N TYR A 8 19.19 30.00 -15.13
CA TYR A 8 20.15 30.59 -16.04
C TYR A 8 21.52 30.48 -15.40
N PRO A 9 22.52 29.99 -16.15
CA PRO A 9 23.86 29.75 -15.61
C PRO A 9 24.49 31.04 -15.12
N ALA A 10 25.37 30.92 -14.12
CA ALA A 10 26.15 32.01 -13.59
C ALA A 10 27.09 32.56 -14.63
N VAL A 11 27.11 33.87 -14.79
CA VAL A 11 27.93 34.60 -15.74
C VAL A 11 28.60 35.78 -15.04
N LEU A 12 29.88 35.96 -15.28
CA LEU A 12 30.63 37.14 -14.82
C LEU A 12 30.25 38.36 -15.65
N LYS A 13 29.80 39.43 -15.01
CA LYS A 13 29.43 40.70 -15.64
C LYS A 13 30.15 41.88 -14.98
N LYS A 14 30.16 43.02 -15.69
CA LYS A 14 30.66 44.31 -15.18
C LYS A 14 29.64 45.38 -15.51
N ALA A 15 29.29 46.18 -14.54
CA ALA A 15 28.45 47.36 -14.73
C ALA A 15 29.03 48.60 -14.02
N PRO A 16 28.86 49.82 -14.56
CA PRO A 16 29.40 51.04 -13.97
C PRO A 16 29.00 51.25 -12.50
N SER A 17 27.75 50.97 -12.16
CA SER A 17 27.19 51.18 -10.82
C SER A 17 27.49 50.07 -9.80
N ILE A 18 27.78 48.86 -10.25
CA ILE A 18 27.93 47.69 -9.38
C ILE A 18 29.37 47.15 -9.34
N GLY A 19 30.17 47.47 -10.38
CA GLY A 19 31.47 46.88 -10.58
C GLY A 19 31.39 45.47 -11.17
N TYR A 20 32.33 44.59 -10.78
CA TYR A 20 32.31 43.19 -11.19
C TYR A 20 31.33 42.40 -10.31
N TYR A 21 30.49 41.57 -10.98
CA TYR A 21 29.52 40.71 -10.29
C TYR A 21 29.22 39.43 -11.09
N ILE A 22 28.83 38.42 -10.40
CA ILE A 22 28.29 37.18 -10.99
C ILE A 22 26.77 37.29 -10.94
N GLU A 23 26.11 37.04 -12.06
CA GLU A 23 24.64 37.01 -12.19
C GLU A 23 24.19 35.62 -12.57
N TYR A 24 23.15 35.12 -11.93
CA TYR A 24 22.47 33.89 -12.28
C TYR A 24 21.01 33.96 -11.85
N TYR A 25 20.21 33.02 -12.36
CA TYR A 25 18.83 32.86 -11.94
C TYR A 25 18.61 31.45 -11.41
N ALA A 26 17.89 31.37 -10.32
CA ALA A 26 17.51 30.09 -9.69
C ALA A 26 16.04 30.11 -9.31
N ILE A 27 15.42 28.95 -9.29
CA ILE A 27 14.03 28.82 -8.84
C ILE A 27 13.93 29.08 -7.35
N ASP A 28 13.05 30.01 -6.97
CA ASP A 28 12.59 30.16 -5.60
C ASP A 28 11.60 29.04 -5.30
N GLY A 29 11.96 28.11 -4.43
CA GLY A 29 11.13 26.97 -4.05
C GLY A 29 9.80 27.32 -3.40
N THR A 30 9.64 28.59 -2.97
CA THR A 30 8.41 29.08 -2.33
C THR A 30 7.40 29.57 -3.37
N THR A 31 7.88 30.34 -4.35
CA THR A 31 7.03 30.96 -5.39
C THR A 31 7.01 30.15 -6.69
N ASN A 32 7.98 29.25 -6.86
CA ASN A 32 8.24 28.48 -8.09
C ASN A 32 8.58 29.39 -9.29
N GLU A 33 9.13 30.58 -9.04
CA GLU A 33 9.53 31.54 -10.05
C GLU A 33 11.06 31.62 -10.14
N LEU A 34 11.56 31.93 -11.35
CA LEU A 34 12.97 32.22 -11.55
C LEU A 34 13.31 33.60 -10.98
N ARG A 35 14.13 33.63 -9.95
CA ARG A 35 14.59 34.87 -9.32
C ARG A 35 16.05 35.13 -9.63
N ARG A 36 16.35 36.38 -9.93
CA ARG A 36 17.70 36.88 -10.20
C ARG A 36 18.52 36.92 -8.92
N GLN A 37 19.76 36.46 -9.00
CA GLN A 37 20.77 36.60 -7.95
C GLN A 37 22.01 37.31 -8.45
N ILE A 38 22.60 38.11 -7.61
CA ILE A 38 23.82 38.88 -7.89
C ILE A 38 24.81 38.68 -6.75
N VAL A 39 26.02 38.22 -7.08
CA VAL A 39 27.17 38.11 -6.18
C VAL A 39 28.17 39.21 -6.52
N LYS A 40 28.27 40.27 -5.73
CA LYS A 40 29.22 41.37 -5.96
C LYS A 40 30.66 40.95 -5.67
N LEU A 41 31.59 41.18 -6.60
CA LEU A 41 32.99 40.76 -6.52
C LEU A 41 33.95 41.93 -6.15
N ASN A 42 33.44 43.08 -5.73
CA ASN A 42 34.28 44.24 -5.47
C ASN A 42 35.34 43.96 -4.39
N ARG A 43 35.04 43.20 -3.33
CA ARG A 43 36.02 42.80 -2.31
C ARG A 43 37.09 41.89 -2.89
N LEU A 44 36.73 40.97 -3.76
CA LEU A 44 37.64 40.07 -4.44
C LEU A 44 38.58 40.85 -5.37
N LYS A 45 38.05 41.84 -6.13
CA LYS A 45 38.83 42.69 -7.02
C LYS A 45 39.84 43.57 -6.28
N LYS A 46 39.52 44.02 -5.04
CA LYS A 46 40.45 44.78 -4.19
C LYS A 46 41.58 43.91 -3.63
N ARG A 47 41.35 42.60 -3.44
CA ARG A 47 42.29 41.68 -2.80
C ARG A 47 43.33 41.06 -3.78
N TYR A 48 42.98 40.96 -5.05
CA TYR A 48 43.79 40.28 -6.05
C TYR A 48 44.16 41.16 -7.24
N ASN A 49 45.33 40.92 -7.85
CA ASN A 49 45.68 41.50 -9.14
C ASN A 49 44.74 41.06 -10.25
N SER A 50 44.81 41.65 -11.44
CA SER A 50 43.86 41.41 -12.52
C SER A 50 43.85 39.96 -13.03
N SER A 51 44.98 39.27 -13.07
CA SER A 51 45.09 37.87 -13.51
C SER A 51 44.51 36.90 -12.46
N GLN A 52 44.89 37.07 -11.19
CA GLN A 52 44.38 36.29 -10.06
C GLN A 52 42.89 36.53 -9.86
N PHE A 53 42.42 37.77 -10.00
CA PHE A 53 40.98 38.07 -9.92
C PHE A 53 40.16 37.30 -10.96
N ARG A 54 40.65 37.29 -12.26
CA ARG A 54 39.94 36.53 -13.30
C ARG A 54 39.89 35.04 -13.00
N LEU A 55 40.99 34.45 -12.52
CA LEU A 55 41.05 33.05 -12.13
C LEU A 55 40.06 32.74 -11.03
N GLN A 56 40.06 33.53 -9.96
CA GLN A 56 39.15 33.33 -8.81
C GLN A 56 37.68 33.57 -9.21
N ALA A 57 37.38 34.57 -10.03
CA ALA A 57 36.05 34.82 -10.54
C ALA A 57 35.53 33.67 -11.42
N SER A 58 36.38 33.12 -12.30
CA SER A 58 36.02 31.94 -13.10
C SER A 58 35.78 30.70 -12.26
N SER A 59 36.59 30.46 -11.23
CA SER A 59 36.41 29.37 -10.29
C SER A 59 35.07 29.47 -9.55
N LEU A 60 34.69 30.67 -9.08
CA LEU A 60 33.42 30.93 -8.45
C LEU A 60 32.22 30.73 -9.40
N VAL A 61 32.33 31.18 -10.64
CA VAL A 61 31.32 30.95 -11.70
C VAL A 61 31.11 29.43 -11.90
N GLN A 62 32.21 28.69 -12.01
CA GLN A 62 32.17 27.24 -12.19
C GLN A 62 31.53 26.53 -10.96
N GLU A 63 31.92 26.94 -9.75
CA GLU A 63 31.34 26.41 -8.52
C GLU A 63 29.81 26.63 -8.44
N ILE A 64 29.37 27.88 -8.72
CA ILE A 64 27.93 28.21 -8.73
C ILE A 64 27.20 27.37 -9.79
N ASN A 65 27.75 27.25 -10.99
CA ASN A 65 27.15 26.46 -12.08
C ASN A 65 27.06 24.97 -11.72
N THR A 66 28.09 24.42 -11.09
CA THR A 66 28.07 23.04 -10.58
C THR A 66 26.97 22.86 -9.53
N LYS A 67 26.82 23.82 -8.60
CA LYS A 67 25.74 23.81 -7.59
C LYS A 67 24.36 23.93 -8.23
N LEU A 68 24.17 24.86 -9.18
CA LEU A 68 22.91 25.02 -9.90
C LEU A 68 22.53 23.78 -10.70
N ALA A 69 23.48 23.18 -11.41
CA ALA A 69 23.28 21.93 -12.14
C ALA A 69 22.93 20.76 -11.21
N GLY A 70 23.44 20.77 -9.96
CA GLY A 70 23.08 19.86 -8.90
C GLY A 70 21.75 20.17 -8.21
N GLY A 71 20.97 21.15 -8.71
CA GLY A 71 19.66 21.51 -8.14
C GLY A 71 19.73 22.38 -6.88
N TRP A 72 20.87 22.99 -6.58
CA TRP A 72 20.97 23.96 -5.50
C TRP A 72 20.24 25.28 -5.88
N SER A 73 19.56 25.87 -4.90
CA SER A 73 18.99 27.22 -5.00
C SER A 73 19.39 28.06 -3.78
N PRO A 74 19.75 29.34 -3.97
CA PRO A 74 20.09 30.25 -2.87
C PRO A 74 18.89 30.64 -1.98
N PHE A 75 17.68 30.32 -2.42
CA PHE A 75 16.43 30.60 -1.71
C PHE A 75 16.02 29.47 -0.76
N LEU A 76 16.71 28.33 -0.81
CA LEU A 76 16.51 27.29 0.20
C LEU A 76 17.23 27.73 1.49
N GLU A 77 16.56 27.55 2.63
CA GLU A 77 17.19 27.80 3.93
C GLU A 77 18.45 26.93 4.07
N THR A 78 19.61 27.58 4.06
CA THR A 78 20.93 26.96 4.02
C THR A 78 21.35 26.31 5.34
N SER A 79 20.52 26.36 6.39
CA SER A 79 20.85 25.90 7.72
C SER A 79 20.88 24.37 7.86
N ASN A 80 20.29 23.62 6.94
CA ASN A 80 20.23 22.17 7.03
C ASN A 80 20.89 21.49 5.81
N ALA A 81 22.10 20.94 6.00
CA ALA A 81 22.84 20.22 4.97
C ALA A 81 22.06 19.01 4.41
N ARG A 82 21.13 18.44 5.17
CA ARG A 82 20.28 17.31 4.73
C ARG A 82 19.35 17.66 3.59
N PHE A 83 18.95 18.92 3.42
CA PHE A 83 18.13 19.36 2.27
C PHE A 83 18.81 19.16 0.92
N TYR A 84 20.13 19.09 0.91
CA TYR A 84 20.92 18.87 -0.30
C TYR A 84 21.22 17.41 -0.60
N THR A 85 20.63 16.48 0.16
CA THR A 85 20.79 15.05 -0.07
C THR A 85 20.09 14.64 -1.36
N PRO A 86 20.73 13.86 -2.25
CA PRO A 86 20.05 13.30 -3.43
C PRO A 86 18.83 12.49 -3.05
N LEU A 87 17.72 12.67 -3.78
CA LEU A 87 16.44 12.02 -3.39
C LEU A 87 16.45 10.50 -3.62
N LEU A 88 17.13 10.00 -4.65
CA LEU A 88 17.17 8.58 -4.98
C LEU A 88 17.74 7.69 -3.86
N PRO A 89 18.90 7.97 -3.27
CA PRO A 89 19.43 7.17 -2.16
C PRO A 89 18.51 7.15 -0.93
N LEU A 90 17.72 8.19 -0.72
CA LEU A 90 16.77 8.25 0.40
C LEU A 90 15.60 7.28 0.28
N LEU A 91 15.26 6.83 -0.94
CA LEU A 91 14.30 5.74 -1.13
C LEU A 91 14.83 4.41 -0.58
N ASP A 92 16.11 4.13 -0.76
CA ASP A 92 16.74 2.91 -0.24
C ASP A 92 16.86 2.97 1.29
N GLU A 93 17.19 4.13 1.84
CA GLU A 93 17.25 4.36 3.28
C GLU A 93 15.87 4.16 3.92
N TYR A 94 14.84 4.79 3.35
CA TYR A 94 13.45 4.62 3.75
C TYR A 94 13.01 3.15 3.74
N LEU A 95 13.33 2.43 2.67
CA LEU A 95 12.98 1.02 2.54
C LEU A 95 13.69 0.15 3.58
N LYS A 96 14.96 0.41 3.87
CA LYS A 96 15.73 -0.28 4.92
C LYS A 96 15.12 -0.06 6.30
N GLU A 97 14.68 1.16 6.60
CA GLU A 97 14.01 1.46 7.88
C GLU A 97 12.67 0.72 7.97
N LYS A 98 11.84 0.77 6.92
CA LYS A 98 10.55 0.06 6.89
C LYS A 98 10.67 -1.47 6.95
N GLN A 99 11.80 -2.02 6.51
CA GLN A 99 12.05 -3.47 6.57
C GLN A 99 12.17 -4.00 8.00
N LYS A 100 12.54 -3.16 8.96
CA LYS A 100 12.69 -3.56 10.37
C LYS A 100 11.35 -3.87 11.03
N ASP A 101 10.29 -3.13 10.65
CA ASP A 101 9.02 -3.14 11.37
C ASP A 101 7.88 -3.81 10.58
N LEU A 102 8.05 -3.99 9.27
CA LEU A 102 6.95 -4.42 8.40
C LEU A 102 7.02 -5.90 8.03
N ARG A 103 5.84 -6.53 8.02
CA ARG A 103 5.69 -7.87 7.44
C ARG A 103 6.07 -7.89 5.96
N PRO A 104 6.59 -9.02 5.42
CA PRO A 104 7.02 -9.15 4.02
C PRO A 104 5.99 -8.67 3.00
N ALA A 105 4.70 -8.96 3.23
CA ALA A 105 3.62 -8.55 2.34
C ALA A 105 3.38 -7.04 2.31
N SER A 106 3.53 -6.36 3.45
CA SER A 106 3.46 -4.90 3.52
C SER A 106 4.69 -4.28 2.87
N LEU A 107 5.88 -4.83 3.17
CA LEU A 107 7.14 -4.38 2.59
C LEU A 107 7.14 -4.45 1.06
N ALA A 108 6.48 -5.45 0.45
CA ALA A 108 6.36 -5.56 -1.00
C ALA A 108 5.68 -4.32 -1.62
N ASN A 109 4.70 -3.71 -0.96
CA ASN A 109 4.05 -2.49 -1.43
C ASN A 109 5.00 -1.29 -1.38
N TYR A 110 5.83 -1.19 -0.34
CA TYR A 110 6.86 -0.15 -0.23
C TYR A 110 7.95 -0.33 -1.29
N LYS A 111 8.40 -1.57 -1.54
CA LYS A 111 9.34 -1.90 -2.62
C LYS A 111 8.79 -1.47 -3.98
N SER A 112 7.54 -1.83 -4.28
CA SER A 112 6.87 -1.44 -5.52
C SER A 112 6.81 0.09 -5.68
N PHE A 113 6.45 0.80 -4.61
CA PHE A 113 6.45 2.27 -4.59
C PHE A 113 7.84 2.83 -4.90
N CYS A 114 8.87 2.39 -4.16
CA CYS A 114 10.24 2.88 -4.36
C CYS A 114 10.76 2.62 -5.77
N THR A 115 10.42 1.45 -6.36
CA THR A 115 10.78 1.13 -7.75
C THR A 115 10.10 2.09 -8.74
N VAL A 116 8.78 2.26 -8.64
CA VAL A 116 8.01 3.09 -9.59
C VAL A 116 8.38 4.57 -9.46
N PHE A 117 8.45 5.08 -8.22
CA PHE A 117 8.78 6.47 -7.97
C PHE A 117 10.26 6.77 -8.30
N GLY A 118 11.16 5.87 -7.90
CA GLY A 118 12.58 5.98 -8.21
C GLY A 118 12.87 5.97 -9.71
N GLN A 119 12.18 5.15 -10.49
CA GLN A 119 12.29 5.15 -11.94
C GLN A 119 11.88 6.50 -12.53
N TRP A 120 10.74 7.05 -12.09
CA TRP A 120 10.29 8.36 -12.54
C TRP A 120 11.30 9.47 -12.21
N ILE A 121 11.90 9.45 -10.99
CA ILE A 121 12.96 10.41 -10.60
C ILE A 121 14.15 10.29 -11.54
N LYS A 122 14.63 9.07 -11.85
CA LYS A 122 15.75 8.85 -12.76
C LYS A 122 15.50 9.45 -14.15
N GLU A 123 14.28 9.33 -14.64
CA GLU A 123 13.89 9.80 -15.97
C GLU A 123 13.62 11.31 -16.03
N ASN A 124 13.00 11.89 -15.01
CA ASN A 124 12.46 13.25 -15.05
C ASN A 124 13.21 14.25 -14.17
N ALA A 125 13.89 13.80 -13.11
CA ALA A 125 14.52 14.66 -12.12
C ALA A 125 15.76 14.01 -11.48
N PRO A 126 16.75 13.51 -12.28
CA PRO A 126 17.86 12.69 -11.77
C PRO A 126 18.77 13.41 -10.76
N THR A 127 18.81 14.74 -10.81
CA THR A 127 19.67 15.57 -9.93
C THR A 127 18.90 16.21 -8.78
N VAL A 128 17.61 15.91 -8.63
CA VAL A 128 16.78 16.54 -7.60
C VAL A 128 17.28 16.20 -6.20
N ARG A 129 17.36 17.24 -5.36
CA ARG A 129 17.69 17.13 -3.95
C ARG A 129 16.39 17.05 -3.13
N SER A 130 16.45 16.45 -1.93
CA SER A 130 15.27 16.24 -1.10
C SER A 130 14.53 17.55 -0.75
N GLY A 131 15.26 18.61 -0.42
CA GLY A 131 14.69 19.94 -0.14
C GLY A 131 14.15 20.68 -1.37
N ASN A 132 14.51 20.24 -2.58
CA ASN A 132 14.11 20.89 -3.85
C ASN A 132 12.96 20.20 -4.55
N PHE A 133 12.44 19.10 -3.99
CA PHE A 133 11.29 18.41 -4.55
C PHE A 133 10.01 19.13 -4.15
N THR A 134 9.58 20.06 -5.00
CA THR A 134 8.44 20.95 -4.74
C THR A 134 7.10 20.33 -5.18
N LYS A 135 6.00 21.04 -4.87
CA LYS A 135 4.65 20.68 -5.33
C LYS A 135 4.53 20.54 -6.85
N VAL A 136 5.38 21.24 -7.63
CA VAL A 136 5.38 21.12 -9.10
C VAL A 136 5.86 19.74 -9.54
N TYR A 137 6.92 19.22 -8.92
CA TYR A 137 7.36 17.84 -9.17
C TYR A 137 6.31 16.82 -8.75
N ALA A 138 5.67 17.04 -7.59
CA ALA A 138 4.61 16.17 -7.10
C ALA A 138 3.42 16.13 -8.06
N ALA A 139 2.97 17.27 -8.58
CA ALA A 139 1.91 17.37 -9.57
C ALA A 139 2.27 16.62 -10.84
N LYS A 140 3.44 16.89 -11.42
CA LYS A 140 3.89 16.22 -12.62
C LYS A 140 3.99 14.71 -12.44
N TYR A 141 4.55 14.25 -11.33
CA TYR A 141 4.63 12.82 -11.04
C TYR A 141 3.24 12.16 -11.04
N LEU A 142 2.28 12.75 -10.33
CA LEU A 142 0.93 12.21 -10.23
C LEU A 142 0.20 12.25 -11.59
N ASP A 143 0.43 13.28 -12.40
CA ASP A 143 -0.15 13.40 -13.74
C ASP A 143 0.45 12.33 -14.68
N ASP A 144 1.77 12.19 -14.71
CA ASP A 144 2.45 11.18 -15.52
C ASP A 144 2.07 9.75 -15.08
N PHE A 145 1.92 9.54 -13.78
CA PHE A 145 1.47 8.25 -13.23
C PHE A 145 0.02 7.94 -13.65
N TYR A 146 -0.87 8.93 -13.61
CA TYR A 146 -2.28 8.76 -13.97
C TYR A 146 -2.52 8.59 -15.48
N LYS A 147 -1.70 9.20 -16.33
CA LYS A 147 -1.75 9.03 -17.80
C LYS A 147 -1.58 7.58 -18.25
N LYS A 148 -1.00 6.71 -17.42
CA LYS A 148 -0.86 5.26 -17.68
C LYS A 148 -2.19 4.49 -17.58
N LYS A 149 -3.34 5.17 -17.60
CA LYS A 149 -4.69 4.58 -17.53
C LYS A 149 -4.92 3.67 -16.32
N ILE A 150 -4.32 4.02 -15.19
CA ILE A 150 -4.47 3.28 -13.94
C ILE A 150 -5.82 3.55 -13.27
N VAL A 151 -6.33 2.57 -12.54
CA VAL A 151 -7.57 2.73 -11.77
C VAL A 151 -7.38 3.68 -10.57
N ALA A 152 -8.46 4.38 -10.18
CA ALA A 152 -8.46 5.36 -9.08
C ALA A 152 -7.88 4.81 -7.77
N ARG A 153 -8.14 3.54 -7.43
CA ARG A 153 -7.57 2.88 -6.25
C ARG A 153 -6.05 2.80 -6.31
N THR A 154 -5.47 2.48 -7.46
CA THR A 154 -4.00 2.41 -7.64
C THR A 154 -3.39 3.80 -7.51
N TYR A 155 -4.02 4.83 -8.10
CA TYR A 155 -3.60 6.23 -7.91
C TYR A 155 -3.61 6.63 -6.42
N ASN A 156 -4.71 6.35 -5.71
CA ASN A 156 -4.84 6.69 -4.29
C ASN A 156 -3.80 5.97 -3.42
N ASN A 157 -3.50 4.71 -3.71
CA ASN A 157 -2.44 3.96 -3.03
C ASN A 157 -1.07 4.60 -3.27
N GLN A 158 -0.77 4.99 -4.52
CA GLN A 158 0.48 5.66 -4.86
C GLN A 158 0.60 7.01 -4.15
N LEU A 159 -0.47 7.83 -4.16
CA LEU A 159 -0.50 9.09 -3.44
C LEU A 159 -0.28 8.89 -1.92
N LYS A 160 -0.88 7.86 -1.32
CA LYS A 160 -0.67 7.50 0.08
C LYS A 160 0.80 7.18 0.36
N GLN A 161 1.45 6.42 -0.50
CA GLN A 161 2.87 6.07 -0.37
C GLN A 161 3.79 7.30 -0.54
N CYS A 162 3.48 8.18 -1.51
CA CYS A 162 4.20 9.45 -1.66
C CYS A 162 4.12 10.29 -0.39
N ARG A 163 2.91 10.44 0.18
CA ARG A 163 2.71 11.16 1.44
C ARG A 163 3.53 10.55 2.58
N ALA A 164 3.50 9.24 2.72
CA ALA A 164 4.24 8.54 3.77
C ALA A 164 5.75 8.76 3.64
N PHE A 165 6.30 8.67 2.43
CA PHE A 165 7.72 8.89 2.16
C PHE A 165 8.13 10.33 2.46
N PHE A 166 7.37 11.31 1.95
CA PHE A 166 7.72 12.73 2.19
C PHE A 166 7.47 13.17 3.62
N SER A 167 6.51 12.60 4.34
CA SER A 167 6.38 12.82 5.79
C SER A 167 7.59 12.29 6.55
N TRP A 168 8.12 11.12 6.16
CA TRP A 168 9.38 10.60 6.70
C TRP A 168 10.57 11.53 6.39
N LEU A 169 10.65 12.09 5.17
CA LEU A 169 11.69 13.08 4.83
C LEU A 169 11.61 14.33 5.71
N VAL A 170 10.41 14.81 6.02
CA VAL A 170 10.20 15.94 6.93
C VAL A 170 10.62 15.59 8.35
N GLU A 171 10.20 14.43 8.86
CA GLU A 171 10.56 13.92 10.19
C GLU A 171 12.09 13.80 10.36
N LYS A 172 12.78 13.31 9.32
CA LYS A 172 14.26 13.17 9.30
C LYS A 172 14.98 14.48 8.93
N CYS A 173 14.28 15.58 8.78
CA CYS A 173 14.84 16.87 8.38
C CYS A 173 15.53 16.86 7.01
N TYR A 174 15.07 16.04 6.07
CA TYR A 174 15.50 16.05 4.67
C TYR A 174 14.64 16.98 3.80
N ALA A 175 13.45 17.35 4.25
CA ALA A 175 12.54 18.27 3.58
C ALA A 175 11.88 19.20 4.60
N LYS A 176 11.50 20.41 4.19
CA LYS A 176 10.79 21.37 5.04
C LYS A 176 9.31 21.01 5.18
N GLU A 177 8.71 20.58 4.09
CA GLU A 177 7.28 20.27 4.02
C GLU A 177 7.05 19.05 3.10
N ASN A 178 5.86 18.50 3.21
CA ASN A 178 5.44 17.38 2.36
C ASN A 178 4.67 17.92 1.15
N PRO A 179 5.25 17.86 -0.07
CA PRO A 179 4.63 18.44 -1.27
C PRO A 179 3.36 17.70 -1.73
N PHE A 180 3.06 16.51 -1.17
CA PHE A 180 1.88 15.73 -1.53
C PHE A 180 0.67 15.94 -0.61
N THR A 181 0.77 16.76 0.43
CA THR A 181 -0.27 16.92 1.45
C THR A 181 -1.63 17.30 0.86
N ASN A 182 -1.66 18.28 -0.05
CA ASN A 182 -2.88 18.92 -0.54
C ASN A 182 -3.48 18.27 -1.81
N PHE A 183 -2.91 17.18 -2.32
CA PHE A 183 -3.51 16.47 -3.47
C PHE A 183 -4.71 15.65 -3.00
N LYS A 184 -5.83 15.75 -3.70
CA LYS A 184 -7.05 14.99 -3.38
C LYS A 184 -6.97 13.56 -3.92
N THR A 185 -7.56 12.64 -3.19
CA THR A 185 -7.80 11.28 -3.67
C THR A 185 -8.88 11.31 -4.76
N LYS A 186 -8.80 10.35 -5.68
CA LYS A 186 -9.83 10.14 -6.70
C LYS A 186 -10.96 9.28 -6.15
N ARG A 187 -12.19 9.55 -6.57
CA ARG A 187 -13.34 8.70 -6.22
C ARG A 187 -13.10 7.29 -6.73
N THR A 188 -13.28 6.32 -5.87
CA THR A 188 -13.18 4.91 -6.23
C THR A 188 -14.57 4.31 -6.23
N ASP A 189 -14.93 3.67 -7.32
CA ASP A 189 -16.11 2.82 -7.32
C ASP A 189 -15.82 1.61 -6.42
N GLN A 190 -16.69 1.37 -5.45
CA GLN A 190 -16.62 0.16 -4.66
C GLN A 190 -17.04 -0.99 -5.59
N LYS A 191 -16.09 -1.80 -6.06
CA LYS A 191 -16.42 -3.11 -6.61
C LYS A 191 -17.13 -3.88 -5.48
N ARG A 192 -18.45 -3.92 -5.54
CA ARG A 192 -19.23 -4.74 -4.62
C ARG A 192 -19.05 -6.18 -5.06
N ARG A 193 -18.46 -6.98 -4.19
CA ARG A 193 -18.61 -8.42 -4.30
C ARG A 193 -20.08 -8.73 -4.06
N ILE A 194 -20.62 -9.64 -4.85
CA ILE A 194 -21.99 -10.12 -4.67
C ILE A 194 -21.99 -11.33 -3.75
N LEU A 195 -23.04 -11.45 -2.96
CA LEU A 195 -23.27 -12.62 -2.13
C LEU A 195 -23.61 -13.82 -3.02
N ILE A 196 -23.21 -15.00 -2.59
CA ILE A 196 -23.43 -16.24 -3.36
C ILE A 196 -24.75 -16.87 -2.89
N PRO A 197 -25.77 -16.97 -3.76
CA PRO A 197 -27.05 -17.59 -3.43
C PRO A 197 -26.90 -19.06 -3.03
N GLU A 198 -27.88 -19.56 -2.28
CA GLU A 198 -27.83 -20.94 -1.77
C GLU A 198 -27.74 -21.97 -2.89
N ASN A 199 -28.55 -21.83 -3.95
CA ASN A 199 -28.53 -22.72 -5.08
C ASN A 199 -27.16 -22.75 -5.75
N THR A 200 -26.54 -21.59 -5.98
CA THR A 200 -25.19 -21.49 -6.52
C THR A 200 -24.14 -22.16 -5.60
N ARG A 201 -24.32 -22.06 -4.26
CA ARG A 201 -23.44 -22.78 -3.32
C ARG A 201 -23.58 -24.29 -3.44
N LYS A 202 -24.80 -24.80 -3.71
CA LYS A 202 -25.04 -26.24 -3.96
C LYS A 202 -24.33 -26.69 -5.26
N GLU A 203 -24.46 -25.93 -6.35
CA GLU A 203 -23.77 -26.21 -7.62
C GLU A 203 -22.25 -26.20 -7.42
N ILE A 204 -21.69 -25.23 -6.71
CA ILE A 204 -20.27 -25.16 -6.36
C ILE A 204 -19.84 -26.42 -5.59
N ARG A 205 -20.64 -26.84 -4.61
CA ARG A 205 -20.38 -28.04 -3.80
C ARG A 205 -20.36 -29.30 -4.67
N GLU A 206 -21.35 -29.49 -5.52
CA GLU A 206 -21.43 -30.64 -6.45
C GLU A 206 -20.25 -30.68 -7.41
N TRP A 207 -19.90 -29.53 -7.97
CA TRP A 207 -18.69 -29.43 -8.82
C TRP A 207 -17.42 -29.82 -8.05
N CYS A 208 -17.26 -29.35 -6.82
CA CYS A 208 -16.12 -29.69 -5.99
C CYS A 208 -16.06 -31.20 -5.71
N LEU A 209 -17.18 -31.80 -5.34
CA LEU A 209 -17.25 -33.24 -5.07
C LEU A 209 -16.84 -34.09 -6.29
N ALA A 210 -17.22 -33.65 -7.49
CA ALA A 210 -16.89 -34.34 -8.73
C ALA A 210 -15.44 -34.12 -9.19
N ASN A 211 -14.86 -32.91 -8.96
CA ASN A 211 -13.60 -32.52 -9.59
C ASN A 211 -12.43 -32.31 -8.61
N ASN A 212 -12.72 -31.85 -7.38
CA ASN A 212 -11.68 -31.56 -6.37
C ASN A 212 -12.30 -31.56 -4.94
N PRO A 213 -12.61 -32.73 -4.37
CA PRO A 213 -13.31 -32.84 -3.09
C PRO A 213 -12.58 -32.13 -1.94
N ASN A 214 -11.26 -32.18 -1.92
CA ASN A 214 -10.47 -31.56 -0.86
C ASN A 214 -10.52 -30.02 -0.91
N TYR A 215 -10.86 -29.41 -2.05
CA TYR A 215 -11.03 -27.97 -2.16
C TYR A 215 -12.23 -27.47 -1.36
N LEU A 216 -13.22 -28.34 -1.08
CA LEU A 216 -14.33 -28.02 -0.19
C LEU A 216 -13.88 -27.58 1.21
N ILE A 217 -12.75 -28.11 1.70
CA ILE A 217 -12.17 -27.69 2.99
C ILE A 217 -11.86 -26.19 2.98
N VAL A 218 -11.26 -25.70 1.87
CA VAL A 218 -11.00 -24.24 1.72
C VAL A 218 -12.30 -23.45 1.74
N LEU A 219 -13.31 -23.89 0.96
CA LEU A 219 -14.57 -23.19 0.84
C LEU A 219 -15.31 -23.14 2.19
N GLN A 220 -15.31 -24.24 2.93
CA GLN A 220 -15.90 -24.32 4.27
C GLN A 220 -15.16 -23.42 5.29
N LEU A 221 -13.83 -23.43 5.29
CA LEU A 221 -13.02 -22.56 6.14
C LEU A 221 -13.29 -21.07 5.85
N VAL A 222 -13.52 -20.71 4.58
CA VAL A 222 -13.85 -19.33 4.21
C VAL A 222 -15.29 -18.97 4.57
N PHE A 223 -16.26 -19.87 4.33
CA PHE A 223 -17.69 -19.60 4.49
C PHE A 223 -18.14 -19.70 5.95
N ASN A 224 -17.88 -20.86 6.61
CA ASN A 224 -18.36 -21.15 7.97
C ASN A 224 -17.42 -20.60 9.05
N SER A 225 -16.12 -20.87 8.91
CA SER A 225 -15.12 -20.44 9.90
C SER A 225 -14.67 -18.99 9.71
N LEU A 226 -15.14 -18.32 8.65
CA LEU A 226 -14.82 -16.94 8.31
C LEU A 226 -13.30 -16.65 8.30
N ILE A 227 -12.46 -17.65 7.97
CA ILE A 227 -11.00 -17.50 7.91
C ILE A 227 -10.59 -16.90 6.56
N ARG A 228 -9.67 -15.96 6.56
CA ARG A 228 -9.19 -15.34 5.32
C ARG A 228 -8.33 -16.32 4.52
N PRO A 229 -8.44 -16.39 3.17
CA PRO A 229 -7.66 -17.33 2.36
C PRO A 229 -6.15 -17.31 2.64
N LYS A 230 -5.59 -16.13 2.92
CA LYS A 230 -4.17 -16.02 3.29
C LYS A 230 -3.87 -16.68 4.65
N GLU A 231 -4.76 -16.60 5.61
CA GLU A 231 -4.60 -17.23 6.93
C GLU A 231 -4.70 -18.75 6.81
N ILE A 232 -5.61 -19.25 5.97
CA ILE A 232 -5.78 -20.69 5.71
C ILE A 232 -4.47 -21.33 5.26
N SER A 233 -3.68 -20.67 4.42
CA SER A 233 -2.41 -21.22 3.93
C SER A 233 -1.33 -21.38 5.03
N GLU A 234 -1.51 -20.78 6.19
CA GLU A 234 -0.56 -20.80 7.31
C GLU A 234 -1.02 -21.69 8.49
N LEU A 235 -2.23 -22.26 8.41
CA LEU A 235 -2.78 -23.12 9.46
C LEU A 235 -2.04 -24.45 9.51
N ARG A 236 -1.77 -24.94 10.72
CA ARG A 236 -1.09 -26.21 10.98
C ARG A 236 -2.00 -27.21 11.69
N MET A 237 -1.68 -28.47 11.61
CA MET A 237 -2.46 -29.54 12.29
C MET A 237 -2.59 -29.31 13.79
N LYS A 238 -1.55 -28.79 14.46
CA LYS A 238 -1.59 -28.44 15.89
C LYS A 238 -2.56 -27.30 16.25
N ASP A 239 -3.01 -26.53 15.25
CA ASP A 239 -3.97 -25.45 15.46
C ASP A 239 -5.42 -25.95 15.47
N LEU A 240 -5.63 -27.23 15.09
CA LEU A 240 -6.92 -27.88 14.93
C LEU A 240 -7.32 -28.61 16.20
N ASN A 241 -8.51 -28.34 16.72
CA ASN A 241 -9.15 -29.10 17.78
C ASN A 241 -10.53 -29.57 17.31
N LEU A 242 -10.63 -30.86 16.95
CA LEU A 242 -11.86 -31.43 16.43
C LEU A 242 -12.88 -31.74 17.53
N GLU A 243 -12.42 -32.01 18.76
CA GLU A 243 -13.30 -32.31 19.92
C GLU A 243 -14.06 -31.06 20.34
N GLU A 244 -13.32 -29.95 20.50
CA GLU A 244 -13.87 -28.65 20.90
C GLU A 244 -14.40 -27.83 19.70
N LYS A 245 -14.38 -28.42 18.49
CA LYS A 245 -14.91 -27.86 17.23
C LYS A 245 -14.38 -26.47 16.89
N TYR A 246 -13.08 -26.23 17.07
CA TYR A 246 -12.46 -24.97 16.67
C TYR A 246 -11.11 -25.17 15.98
N ILE A 247 -10.65 -24.13 15.30
CA ILE A 247 -9.29 -23.96 14.83
C ILE A 247 -8.72 -22.65 15.35
N LEU A 248 -7.50 -22.69 15.88
CA LEU A 248 -6.79 -21.51 16.38
C LEU A 248 -6.11 -20.78 15.22
N VAL A 249 -6.53 -19.56 14.91
CA VAL A 249 -5.80 -18.65 14.05
C VAL A 249 -4.83 -17.85 14.92
N ARG A 250 -3.56 -18.26 14.92
CA ARG A 250 -2.50 -17.66 15.75
C ARG A 250 -2.25 -16.20 15.38
N SER A 251 -1.77 -15.38 16.33
CA SER A 251 -1.50 -13.94 16.15
C SER A 251 -0.52 -13.64 15.01
N GLU A 252 0.51 -14.46 14.83
CA GLU A 252 1.48 -14.30 13.75
C GLU A 252 0.88 -14.60 12.36
N VAL A 253 -0.19 -15.38 12.30
CA VAL A 253 -0.96 -15.70 11.08
C VAL A 253 -2.06 -14.69 10.81
N ALA A 254 -2.76 -14.26 11.86
CA ALA A 254 -3.87 -13.32 11.78
C ALA A 254 -3.44 -11.98 11.16
N LYS A 255 -4.31 -11.42 10.30
CA LYS A 255 -4.06 -10.12 9.67
C LYS A 255 -4.01 -8.98 10.69
N THR A 256 -4.81 -9.08 11.74
CA THR A 256 -4.95 -8.07 12.82
C THR A 256 -3.94 -8.22 13.95
N HIS A 257 -3.09 -9.23 13.92
CA HIS A 257 -2.15 -9.61 14.99
C HIS A 257 -2.82 -10.11 16.29
N ASN A 258 -4.12 -10.39 16.25
CA ASN A 258 -4.84 -10.98 17.37
C ASN A 258 -5.12 -12.46 17.08
N ALA A 259 -4.78 -13.32 18.03
CA ALA A 259 -5.18 -14.73 17.96
C ALA A 259 -6.70 -14.85 18.16
N ARG A 260 -7.32 -15.82 17.48
CA ARG A 260 -8.75 -16.11 17.65
C ARG A 260 -9.06 -17.56 17.39
N TYR A 261 -10.14 -18.02 17.99
CA TYR A 261 -10.74 -19.30 17.69
C TYR A 261 -11.80 -19.14 16.61
N ALA A 262 -11.72 -19.94 15.56
CA ALA A 262 -12.70 -20.00 14.50
C ALA A 262 -13.45 -21.33 14.58
N SER A 263 -14.79 -21.29 14.55
CA SER A 263 -15.62 -22.47 14.70
C SER A 263 -15.52 -23.42 13.50
N LEU A 264 -15.69 -24.70 13.73
CA LEU A 264 -15.76 -25.74 12.71
C LEU A 264 -17.18 -26.28 12.63
N SER A 265 -17.76 -26.30 11.43
CA SER A 265 -19.04 -26.97 11.17
C SER A 265 -18.87 -28.50 11.20
N ASP A 266 -19.96 -29.23 11.49
CA ASP A 266 -19.93 -30.70 11.52
C ASP A 266 -19.51 -31.29 10.15
N GLU A 267 -19.87 -30.63 9.05
CA GLU A 267 -19.41 -31.04 7.71
C GLU A 267 -17.88 -30.86 7.56
N LEU A 268 -17.33 -29.75 8.03
CA LEU A 268 -15.90 -29.50 7.99
C LEU A 268 -15.13 -30.48 8.90
N ILE A 269 -15.68 -30.81 10.06
CA ILE A 269 -15.13 -31.82 10.97
C ILE A 269 -15.06 -33.18 10.28
N LYS A 270 -16.11 -33.61 9.57
CA LYS A 270 -16.11 -34.84 8.80
C LYS A 270 -15.00 -34.87 7.75
N LEU A 271 -14.81 -33.77 7.01
CA LEU A 271 -13.75 -33.65 6.02
C LEU A 271 -12.34 -33.73 6.64
N LEU A 272 -12.13 -33.06 7.78
CA LEU A 272 -10.86 -33.02 8.51
C LEU A 272 -10.59 -34.29 9.35
N SER A 273 -11.59 -35.15 9.56
CA SER A 273 -11.45 -36.44 10.25
C SER A 273 -11.03 -37.57 9.28
N ALA A 274 -10.85 -37.29 8.01
CA ALA A 274 -10.41 -38.29 7.03
C ALA A 274 -9.01 -38.84 7.38
N PRO A 275 -8.69 -40.14 7.03
CA PRO A 275 -7.46 -40.81 7.47
C PRO A 275 -6.15 -40.07 7.18
N GLN A 276 -6.09 -39.29 6.11
CA GLN A 276 -4.92 -38.49 5.74
C GLN A 276 -4.64 -37.34 6.72
N PHE A 277 -5.67 -36.77 7.34
CA PHE A 277 -5.50 -35.73 8.37
C PHE A 277 -5.10 -36.36 9.72
N GLN A 278 -5.62 -37.52 10.06
CA GLN A 278 -5.28 -38.23 11.30
C GLN A 278 -3.80 -38.67 11.34
N LYS A 279 -3.21 -39.01 10.17
CA LYS A 279 -1.80 -39.42 10.05
C LYS A 279 -0.83 -38.24 9.97
N ALA A 280 -1.32 -37.02 9.88
CA ALA A 280 -0.49 -35.82 9.74
C ALA A 280 0.22 -35.46 11.06
N LYS A 281 1.41 -34.87 10.93
CA LYS A 281 2.18 -34.42 12.10
C LYS A 281 1.68 -33.05 12.59
N PRO A 282 1.81 -32.73 13.88
CA PRO A 282 1.31 -31.47 14.44
C PRO A 282 1.84 -30.21 13.74
N ASN A 283 3.06 -30.26 13.21
CA ASN A 283 3.67 -29.12 12.51
C ASN A 283 3.41 -29.08 11.00
N ASP A 284 2.76 -30.09 10.44
CA ASP A 284 2.37 -30.06 9.02
C ASP A 284 1.29 -28.98 8.81
N TYR A 285 1.31 -28.35 7.64
CA TYR A 285 0.23 -27.47 7.23
C TYR A 285 -1.03 -28.30 6.95
N ILE A 286 -2.19 -27.79 7.34
CA ILE A 286 -3.48 -28.47 7.07
C ILE A 286 -3.67 -28.66 5.58
N LEU A 287 -3.28 -27.64 4.78
CA LEU A 287 -3.43 -27.64 3.34
C LEU A 287 -2.09 -27.39 2.64
N GLY A 288 -1.53 -28.46 2.11
CA GLY A 288 -0.41 -28.45 1.17
C GLY A 288 -0.85 -28.86 -0.23
N THR A 289 0.04 -29.48 -1.01
CA THR A 289 -0.25 -29.93 -2.37
C THR A 289 -1.46 -30.87 -2.40
N GLY A 290 -2.37 -30.65 -3.34
CA GLY A 290 -3.60 -31.44 -3.45
C GLY A 290 -4.64 -31.17 -2.33
N TYR A 291 -4.49 -30.08 -1.57
CA TYR A 291 -5.33 -29.76 -0.42
C TYR A 291 -5.29 -30.82 0.69
N MET A 292 -4.12 -31.43 0.86
CA MET A 292 -3.84 -32.47 1.84
C MET A 292 -2.79 -31.95 2.84
N PRO A 293 -2.73 -32.53 4.06
CA PRO A 293 -1.68 -32.18 5.02
C PRO A 293 -0.28 -32.38 4.45
N ASN A 294 0.60 -31.40 4.64
CA ASN A 294 1.95 -31.46 4.08
C ASN A 294 2.93 -30.59 4.90
N LYS A 295 4.23 -30.91 4.83
CA LYS A 295 5.31 -30.07 5.37
C LYS A 295 5.41 -28.71 4.67
N THR A 296 5.01 -28.65 3.41
CA THR A 296 5.02 -27.43 2.59
C THR A 296 3.60 -26.89 2.43
N LYS A 297 3.42 -25.61 2.75
CA LYS A 297 2.11 -24.96 2.64
C LYS A 297 1.67 -24.78 1.19
N MET A 298 0.37 -24.74 0.99
CA MET A 298 -0.23 -24.34 -0.28
C MET A 298 0.07 -22.86 -0.55
N PRO A 299 0.54 -22.48 -1.75
CA PRO A 299 0.64 -21.08 -2.13
C PRO A 299 -0.73 -20.39 -2.05
N LYS A 300 -0.80 -19.23 -1.38
CA LYS A 300 -2.06 -18.48 -1.16
C LYS A 300 -2.83 -18.17 -2.45
N ASP A 301 -2.11 -17.96 -3.57
CA ASP A 301 -2.72 -17.64 -4.86
C ASP A 301 -3.38 -18.85 -5.51
N ARG A 302 -3.06 -20.08 -5.06
CA ARG A 302 -3.66 -21.30 -5.56
C ARG A 302 -5.15 -21.38 -5.30
N PHE A 303 -5.59 -20.96 -4.11
CA PHE A 303 -7.01 -20.95 -3.74
C PHE A 303 -7.83 -20.08 -4.69
N HIS A 304 -7.30 -18.91 -5.06
CA HIS A 304 -7.96 -18.02 -6.01
C HIS A 304 -7.93 -18.56 -7.44
N LYS A 305 -6.84 -19.19 -7.88
CA LYS A 305 -6.73 -19.78 -9.21
C LYS A 305 -7.72 -20.93 -9.40
N ASP A 306 -7.88 -21.79 -8.39
CA ASP A 306 -8.84 -22.89 -8.47
C ASP A 306 -10.29 -22.38 -8.36
N TRP A 307 -10.54 -21.31 -7.59
CA TRP A 307 -11.81 -20.58 -7.61
C TRP A 307 -12.14 -20.05 -9.01
N ASP A 308 -11.21 -19.32 -9.62
CA ASP A 308 -11.42 -18.72 -10.94
C ASP A 308 -11.62 -19.79 -12.04
N LYS A 309 -10.93 -20.93 -11.92
CA LYS A 309 -11.16 -22.06 -12.81
C LYS A 309 -12.57 -22.63 -12.66
N MET A 310 -13.01 -22.90 -11.44
CA MET A 310 -14.36 -23.40 -11.14
C MET A 310 -15.42 -22.39 -11.58
N ARG A 311 -15.25 -21.10 -11.23
CA ARG A 311 -16.15 -20.02 -11.58
C ARG A 311 -16.41 -19.95 -13.10
N LYS A 312 -15.35 -20.10 -13.91
CA LYS A 312 -15.45 -20.12 -15.37
C LYS A 312 -16.20 -21.34 -15.88
N VAL A 313 -15.99 -22.52 -15.28
CA VAL A 313 -16.69 -23.76 -15.67
C VAL A 313 -18.18 -23.68 -15.36
N LEU A 314 -18.54 -23.07 -14.22
CA LEU A 314 -19.93 -22.88 -13.78
C LEU A 314 -20.56 -21.60 -14.33
N ASP A 315 -19.90 -20.85 -15.19
CA ASP A 315 -20.36 -19.59 -15.80
C ASP A 315 -20.85 -18.56 -14.74
N LEU A 316 -20.15 -18.48 -13.60
CA LEU A 316 -20.50 -17.56 -12.53
C LEU A 316 -19.93 -16.16 -12.78
N PRO A 317 -20.62 -15.08 -12.36
CA PRO A 317 -20.19 -13.69 -12.54
C PRO A 317 -18.80 -13.40 -11.96
N GLU A 318 -18.07 -12.45 -12.56
CA GLU A 318 -16.74 -12.03 -12.07
C GLU A 318 -16.76 -11.45 -10.65
N GLU A 319 -17.89 -10.88 -10.24
CA GLU A 319 -18.12 -10.33 -8.92
C GLU A 319 -18.23 -11.42 -7.84
N MET A 320 -18.52 -12.66 -8.21
CA MET A 320 -18.47 -13.84 -7.35
C MET A 320 -17.02 -14.30 -7.19
N GLN A 321 -16.33 -13.73 -6.24
CA GLN A 321 -14.95 -14.06 -5.89
C GLN A 321 -14.90 -15.06 -4.72
N LEU A 322 -13.79 -15.76 -4.53
CA LEU A 322 -13.60 -16.64 -3.36
C LEU A 322 -13.94 -15.91 -2.03
N TYR A 323 -13.58 -14.64 -1.93
CA TYR A 323 -13.89 -13.83 -0.75
C TYR A 323 -15.39 -13.52 -0.59
N SER A 324 -16.20 -13.68 -1.65
CA SER A 324 -17.67 -13.57 -1.58
C SER A 324 -18.28 -14.63 -0.68
N LEU A 325 -17.65 -15.82 -0.56
CA LEU A 325 -18.08 -16.85 0.41
C LEU A 325 -18.02 -16.33 1.85
N ARG A 326 -16.95 -15.64 2.21
CA ARG A 326 -16.83 -15.06 3.54
C ARG A 326 -17.88 -13.95 3.77
N ASP A 327 -18.09 -13.08 2.79
CA ASP A 327 -19.10 -12.04 2.85
C ASP A 327 -20.50 -12.67 2.98
N THR A 328 -20.74 -13.78 2.28
CA THR A 328 -21.99 -14.58 2.38
C THR A 328 -22.14 -15.24 3.74
N GLY A 329 -21.08 -15.83 4.30
CA GLY A 329 -21.08 -16.45 5.63
C GLY A 329 -21.43 -15.44 6.72
N ILE A 330 -20.81 -14.25 6.69
CA ILE A 330 -21.13 -13.14 7.61
C ILE A 330 -22.61 -12.75 7.49
N ASN A 331 -23.11 -12.55 6.27
CA ASN A 331 -24.51 -12.19 6.03
C ASN A 331 -25.46 -13.29 6.53
N THR A 332 -25.13 -14.57 6.31
CA THR A 332 -25.91 -15.71 6.76
C THR A 332 -26.02 -15.76 8.28
N LEU A 333 -24.89 -15.58 9.01
CA LEU A 333 -24.89 -15.54 10.48
C LEU A 333 -25.73 -14.39 11.03
N LEU A 334 -25.61 -13.19 10.45
CA LEU A 334 -26.42 -12.04 10.87
C LEU A 334 -27.91 -12.29 10.63
N LYS A 335 -28.28 -12.88 9.48
CA LYS A 335 -29.67 -13.25 9.17
C LYS A 335 -30.23 -14.35 10.07
N SER A 336 -29.36 -15.22 10.58
CA SER A 336 -29.75 -16.25 11.56
C SER A 336 -29.92 -15.71 13.00
N GLY A 337 -29.77 -14.38 13.20
CA GLY A 337 -29.94 -13.75 14.51
C GLY A 337 -28.69 -13.82 15.40
N VAL A 338 -27.53 -14.24 14.87
CA VAL A 338 -26.29 -14.19 15.65
C VAL A 338 -25.91 -12.73 15.90
N ASP A 339 -25.62 -12.42 17.16
CA ASP A 339 -25.24 -11.07 17.58
C ASP A 339 -24.10 -10.48 16.72
N PRO A 340 -24.26 -9.24 16.22
CA PRO A 340 -23.25 -8.61 15.37
C PRO A 340 -21.86 -8.47 15.99
N LEU A 341 -21.73 -8.32 17.31
CA LEU A 341 -20.43 -8.28 17.98
C LEU A 341 -19.77 -9.65 17.96
N THR A 342 -20.53 -10.72 18.16
CA THR A 342 -20.08 -12.11 18.05
C THR A 342 -19.59 -12.40 16.63
N VAL A 343 -20.36 -11.99 15.60
CA VAL A 343 -19.95 -12.13 14.20
C VAL A 343 -18.69 -11.28 13.89
N MET A 344 -18.60 -10.08 14.43
CA MET A 344 -17.42 -9.22 14.30
C MET A 344 -16.16 -9.89 14.85
N GLN A 345 -16.24 -10.46 16.06
CA GLN A 345 -15.13 -11.16 16.71
C GLN A 345 -14.72 -12.41 15.91
N HIS A 346 -15.70 -13.23 15.52
CA HIS A 346 -15.48 -14.44 14.72
C HIS A 346 -14.84 -14.11 13.35
N ALA A 347 -15.31 -13.03 12.70
CA ALA A 347 -14.73 -12.55 11.45
C ALA A 347 -13.40 -11.80 11.62
N ASP A 348 -12.94 -11.50 12.84
CA ASP A 348 -11.76 -10.70 13.11
C ASP A 348 -11.82 -9.33 12.39
N HIS A 349 -12.96 -8.65 12.56
CA HIS A 349 -13.11 -7.27 12.14
C HIS A 349 -12.73 -6.35 13.31
N HIS A 350 -11.91 -5.33 13.03
CA HIS A 350 -11.46 -4.36 14.05
C HIS A 350 -12.53 -3.32 14.41
N ASP A 351 -13.63 -3.25 13.63
CA ASP A 351 -14.68 -2.26 13.76
C ASP A 351 -16.02 -2.88 13.38
N LEU A 352 -17.06 -2.65 14.20
CA LEU A 352 -18.39 -3.14 13.98
C LEU A 352 -19.00 -2.62 12.67
N SER A 353 -18.64 -1.41 12.24
CA SER A 353 -19.08 -0.83 10.97
C SER A 353 -18.72 -1.69 9.75
N ILE A 354 -17.69 -2.52 9.86
CA ILE A 354 -17.34 -3.49 8.80
C ILE A 354 -18.35 -4.61 8.74
N THR A 355 -18.78 -5.13 9.89
CA THR A 355 -19.76 -6.23 10.00
C THR A 355 -21.16 -5.76 9.62
N THR A 356 -21.58 -4.59 10.10
CA THR A 356 -22.91 -4.04 9.81
C THR A 356 -23.17 -3.69 8.35
N ARG A 357 -22.11 -3.55 7.52
CA ARG A 357 -22.27 -3.43 6.05
C ARG A 357 -22.95 -4.64 5.41
N TYR A 358 -22.92 -5.78 6.07
CA TYR A 358 -23.57 -7.01 5.62
C TYR A 358 -24.98 -7.16 6.18
N ALA A 359 -25.38 -6.34 7.15
CA ALA A 359 -26.75 -6.28 7.63
C ALA A 359 -27.63 -5.65 6.54
N ASN A 360 -28.69 -6.34 6.19
CA ASN A 360 -29.63 -5.84 5.18
C ASN A 360 -30.61 -4.90 5.87
N HIS A 361 -30.44 -3.59 5.73
CA HIS A 361 -31.29 -2.57 6.33
C HIS A 361 -32.77 -2.61 5.85
N ALA A 362 -33.05 -3.40 4.82
CA ALA A 362 -34.40 -3.57 4.27
C ALA A 362 -34.98 -4.97 4.54
N ASP A 363 -34.49 -5.69 5.56
CA ASP A 363 -35.02 -7.01 5.90
C ASP A 363 -36.40 -6.87 6.60
N PRO A 364 -37.51 -7.38 6.02
CA PRO A 364 -38.82 -7.36 6.66
C PRO A 364 -38.85 -8.06 8.00
N ASN A 365 -37.95 -9.04 8.23
CA ASN A 365 -37.87 -9.76 9.52
C ASN A 365 -37.32 -8.86 10.63
N LEU A 366 -36.62 -7.75 10.31
CA LEU A 366 -36.16 -6.81 11.33
C LEU A 366 -37.34 -6.20 12.12
N ILE A 367 -38.41 -5.82 11.41
CA ILE A 367 -39.61 -5.23 12.04
C ILE A 367 -40.29 -6.28 12.91
N LYS A 368 -40.42 -7.52 12.44
CA LYS A 368 -40.97 -8.62 13.20
C LYS A 368 -40.17 -8.87 14.48
N HIS A 369 -38.84 -8.93 14.36
CA HIS A 369 -37.95 -9.18 15.49
C HIS A 369 -38.00 -8.04 16.53
N ILE A 370 -38.12 -6.79 16.09
CA ILE A 370 -38.30 -5.63 16.97
C ILE A 370 -39.64 -5.77 17.72
N ASN A 371 -40.71 -6.09 17.00
CA ASN A 371 -42.03 -6.19 17.60
C ASN A 371 -42.14 -7.35 18.61
N GLU A 372 -41.43 -8.46 18.39
CA GLU A 372 -41.39 -9.63 19.27
C GLU A 372 -40.57 -9.39 20.56
N ASN A 373 -39.62 -8.41 20.53
CA ASN A 373 -38.70 -8.14 21.64
C ASN A 373 -38.82 -6.71 22.19
N ALA A 374 -39.79 -5.92 21.71
CA ALA A 374 -40.05 -4.60 22.25
C ALA A 374 -40.56 -4.69 23.68
N PRO A 375 -39.94 -4.01 24.67
CA PRO A 375 -40.50 -4.01 26.03
C PRO A 375 -41.78 -3.21 26.07
N ASP A 376 -42.69 -3.65 26.93
CA ASP A 376 -43.87 -2.85 27.31
C ASP A 376 -43.40 -1.64 28.13
N PHE A 377 -44.07 -0.50 27.92
CA PHE A 377 -43.78 0.73 28.67
C PHE A 377 -44.31 0.67 30.11
#